data_175b3707bd51da0b83a6ad7787b11b29
#
_entry.id   175b3707bd51da0b83a6ad7787b11b29
#
_cell.length_a   1.000
_cell.length_b   1.000
_cell.length_c   1.000
_cell.angle_alpha   90.00
_cell.angle_beta   90.00
_cell.angle_gamma   90.00
#
_symmetry.space_group_name_H-M   'P 1'
#
loop_
_entity.id
_entity.type
_entity.pdbx_description
1 polymer ?
#
loop_
_entity_poly.entity_id
_entity_poly.type
_entity_poly.pdbx_seq_one_letter_code
_entity_poly.pdbx_strand_id
1 'polypeptide(L)'
;MQLPPLFVERIRHQLGAEEAEGLCRALDGEQPTSVRLHPVRGEQARLAVSRPIPWSERGAYLEARPSFTLDPAFHGGAYYVQEASSQFVERLLPADVEGLRILDLCAAPGGKTTLYASKVGRAGLVVANEIDRKRVQVLADNVRKWGLGNVAVTCGDAETAARME
;
A
#
# COMPACT_ATOMS: atom_id res chain seq x y z
N MET A 1 15.52 19.55 4.25
CA MET A 1 16.64 18.56 4.28
C MET A 1 17.53 18.85 3.07
N GLN A 2 18.85 18.97 3.26
CA GLN A 2 19.72 19.26 2.13
C GLN A 2 19.98 17.97 1.32
N LEU A 3 19.50 17.92 0.09
CA LEU A 3 19.67 16.76 -0.80
C LEU A 3 21.15 16.62 -1.18
N PRO A 4 21.69 15.38 -1.29
CA PRO A 4 23.09 15.16 -1.69
C PRO A 4 23.38 15.77 -3.07
N PRO A 5 24.50 16.51 -3.27
CA PRO A 5 24.81 17.16 -4.54
C PRO A 5 24.85 16.20 -5.75
N LEU A 6 25.45 15.01 -5.58
CA LEU A 6 25.49 13.98 -6.62
C LEU A 6 24.11 13.46 -7.01
N PHE A 7 23.17 13.42 -6.08
CA PHE A 7 21.77 13.05 -6.37
C PHE A 7 21.12 14.12 -7.25
N VAL A 8 21.27 15.41 -6.89
CA VAL A 8 20.73 16.53 -7.65
C VAL A 8 21.31 16.59 -9.07
N GLU A 9 22.62 16.39 -9.21
CA GLU A 9 23.29 16.35 -10.51
C GLU A 9 22.77 15.21 -11.39
N ARG A 10 22.66 13.99 -10.82
CA ARG A 10 22.14 12.83 -11.54
C ARG A 10 20.69 13.04 -12.01
N ILE A 11 19.83 13.59 -11.15
CA ILE A 11 18.44 13.89 -11.52
C ILE A 11 18.39 14.93 -12.63
N ARG A 12 19.18 15.99 -12.58
CA ARG A 12 19.25 16.99 -13.65
C ARG A 12 19.66 16.38 -14.98
N HIS A 13 20.59 15.45 -14.95
CA HIS A 13 21.02 14.76 -16.18
C HIS A 13 19.93 13.84 -16.73
N GLN A 14 19.12 13.18 -15.87
CA GLN A 14 18.08 12.24 -16.27
C GLN A 14 16.78 12.90 -16.71
N LEU A 15 16.34 13.94 -16.01
CA LEU A 15 15.01 14.54 -16.16
C LEU A 15 15.04 15.92 -16.82
N GLY A 16 16.23 16.54 -16.97
CA GLY A 16 16.35 17.95 -17.34
C GLY A 16 16.22 18.87 -16.12
N ALA A 17 16.54 20.16 -16.32
CA ALA A 17 16.65 21.12 -15.20
C ALA A 17 15.31 21.38 -14.51
N GLU A 18 14.24 21.61 -15.28
CA GLU A 18 12.94 22.01 -14.74
C GLU A 18 12.28 20.92 -13.92
N GLU A 19 12.20 19.68 -14.43
CA GLU A 19 11.63 18.55 -13.72
C GLU A 19 12.48 18.14 -12.50
N ALA A 20 13.81 18.21 -12.63
CA ALA A 20 14.71 17.95 -11.51
C ALA A 20 14.50 18.95 -10.37
N GLU A 21 14.32 20.23 -10.65
CA GLU A 21 14.02 21.24 -9.64
C GLU A 21 12.65 21.02 -9.02
N GLY A 22 11.64 20.64 -9.81
CA GLY A 22 10.32 20.25 -9.33
C GLY A 22 10.40 19.07 -8.35
N LEU A 23 11.14 18.02 -8.70
CA LEU A 23 11.34 16.86 -7.84
C LEU A 23 12.11 17.23 -6.56
N CYS A 24 13.18 18.02 -6.66
CA CYS A 24 13.93 18.47 -5.47
C CYS A 24 13.06 19.28 -4.51
N ARG A 25 12.22 20.19 -5.02
CA ARG A 25 11.26 20.94 -4.19
C ARG A 25 10.24 20.02 -3.52
N ALA A 26 9.74 19.03 -4.26
CA ALA A 26 8.78 18.06 -3.70
C ALA A 26 9.40 17.19 -2.60
N LEU A 27 10.65 16.79 -2.74
CA LEU A 27 11.38 16.00 -1.74
C LEU A 27 11.75 16.80 -0.49
N ASP A 28 11.92 18.11 -0.62
CA ASP A 28 12.22 18.99 0.53
C ASP A 28 10.95 19.49 1.25
N GLY A 29 9.78 19.28 0.64
CA GLY A 29 8.48 19.65 1.21
C GLY A 29 7.97 18.67 2.28
N GLU A 30 6.85 19.01 2.90
CA GLU A 30 6.13 18.10 3.80
C GLU A 30 5.60 16.89 3.03
N GLN A 31 5.91 15.70 3.55
CA GLN A 31 5.39 14.46 2.96
C GLN A 31 3.89 14.33 3.26
N PRO A 32 3.04 14.23 2.24
CA PRO A 32 1.61 14.07 2.45
C PRO A 32 1.33 12.73 3.12
N THR A 33 0.47 12.76 4.13
CA THR A 33 -0.02 11.53 4.76
C THR A 33 -1.20 10.99 3.97
N SER A 34 -1.20 9.70 3.69
CA SER A 34 -2.28 9.05 2.96
C SER A 34 -2.68 7.71 3.57
N VAL A 35 -3.93 7.35 3.32
CA VAL A 35 -4.54 6.10 3.79
C VAL A 35 -5.34 5.45 2.66
N ARG A 36 -5.63 4.18 2.82
CA ARG A 36 -6.60 3.46 1.99
C ARG A 36 -7.72 2.93 2.87
N LEU A 37 -8.95 3.31 2.56
CA LEU A 37 -10.14 2.92 3.32
C LEU A 37 -10.51 1.47 3.06
N HIS A 38 -11.00 0.79 4.10
CA HIS A 38 -11.50 -0.58 3.99
C HIS A 38 -12.82 -0.60 3.19
N PRO A 39 -13.04 -1.57 2.28
CA PRO A 39 -14.23 -1.59 1.42
C PRO A 39 -15.57 -1.65 2.17
N VAL A 40 -15.59 -2.23 3.37
CA VAL A 40 -16.81 -2.36 4.18
C VAL A 40 -16.79 -1.46 5.41
N ARG A 41 -15.63 -1.35 6.08
CA ARG A 41 -15.50 -0.62 7.36
C ARG A 41 -14.95 0.80 7.22
N GLY A 42 -14.62 1.22 5.99
CA GLY A 42 -14.01 2.53 5.74
C GLY A 42 -14.83 3.71 6.25
N GLU A 43 -16.15 3.61 6.29
CA GLU A 43 -17.04 4.65 6.82
C GLU A 43 -16.88 4.88 8.34
N GLN A 44 -16.29 3.92 9.06
CA GLN A 44 -15.99 4.06 10.49
C GLN A 44 -14.73 4.90 10.74
N ALA A 45 -13.93 5.14 9.71
CA ALA A 45 -12.72 5.96 9.79
C ALA A 45 -13.11 7.45 9.84
N ARG A 46 -13.00 8.06 11.02
CA ARG A 46 -13.26 9.50 11.23
C ARG A 46 -11.97 10.31 10.97
N LEU A 47 -11.51 10.30 9.73
CA LEU A 47 -10.28 10.97 9.32
C LEU A 47 -10.59 12.30 8.62
N ALA A 48 -9.80 13.34 8.92
CA ALA A 48 -9.85 14.61 8.18
C ALA A 48 -9.18 14.41 6.80
N VAL A 49 -10.02 14.15 5.79
CA VAL A 49 -9.57 13.92 4.41
C VAL A 49 -9.46 15.24 3.69
N SER A 50 -8.30 15.54 3.10
CA SER A 50 -8.08 16.74 2.28
C SER A 50 -8.55 16.53 0.83
N ARG A 51 -8.24 15.37 0.25
CA ARG A 51 -8.62 15.04 -1.13
C ARG A 51 -8.48 13.54 -1.41
N PRO A 52 -9.22 13.00 -2.41
CA PRO A 52 -9.03 11.62 -2.85
C PRO A 52 -7.67 11.45 -3.57
N ILE A 53 -7.18 10.21 -3.62
CA ILE A 53 -6.04 9.82 -4.46
C ILE A 53 -6.57 9.49 -5.87
N PRO A 54 -6.13 10.19 -6.94
CA PRO A 54 -6.76 10.04 -8.27
C PRO A 54 -6.65 8.65 -8.89
N TRP A 55 -5.68 7.85 -8.45
CA TRP A 55 -5.42 6.51 -8.98
C TRP A 55 -5.84 5.38 -8.05
N SER A 56 -6.45 5.68 -6.92
CA SER A 56 -6.94 4.67 -5.98
C SER A 56 -8.38 4.97 -5.58
N GLU A 57 -9.28 4.03 -5.84
CA GLU A 57 -10.72 4.20 -5.59
C GLU A 57 -11.05 4.53 -4.13
N ARG A 58 -10.28 3.96 -3.20
CA ARG A 58 -10.48 4.12 -1.75
C ARG A 58 -9.32 4.83 -1.06
N GLY A 59 -8.44 5.42 -1.84
CA GLY A 59 -7.29 6.17 -1.36
C GLY A 59 -7.64 7.62 -1.03
N ALA A 60 -7.10 8.12 0.07
CA ALA A 60 -7.29 9.50 0.49
C ALA A 60 -6.01 10.11 1.07
N TYR A 61 -5.77 11.37 0.75
CA TYR A 61 -4.80 12.21 1.45
C TYR A 61 -5.47 12.82 2.67
N LEU A 62 -4.72 12.92 3.77
CA LEU A 62 -5.19 13.54 5.01
C LEU A 62 -4.73 15.00 5.10
N GLU A 63 -5.49 15.84 5.81
CA GLU A 63 -5.13 17.23 6.10
C GLU A 63 -3.88 17.33 6.97
N ALA A 64 -3.74 16.39 7.92
CA ALA A 64 -2.60 16.29 8.82
C ALA A 64 -2.35 14.82 9.18
N ARG A 65 -1.15 14.52 9.69
CA ARG A 65 -0.81 13.19 10.19
C ARG A 65 -1.33 12.99 11.61
N PRO A 66 -2.40 12.16 11.82
CA PRO A 66 -2.88 11.88 13.16
C PRO A 66 -1.99 10.86 13.87
N SER A 67 -2.22 10.69 15.18
CA SER A 67 -1.63 9.58 15.94
C SER A 67 -2.41 8.30 15.68
N PHE A 68 -2.06 7.57 14.63
CA PHE A 68 -2.75 6.34 14.20
C PHE A 68 -2.83 5.28 15.29
N THR A 69 -1.79 5.18 16.14
CA THR A 69 -1.74 4.18 17.22
C THR A 69 -2.75 4.43 18.33
N LEU A 70 -3.31 5.63 18.41
CA LEU A 70 -4.36 6.00 19.37
C LEU A 70 -5.77 5.91 18.76
N ASP A 71 -5.87 5.58 17.46
CA ASP A 71 -7.17 5.51 16.78
C ASP A 71 -7.74 4.09 16.83
N PRO A 72 -8.87 3.86 17.53
CA PRO A 72 -9.54 2.55 17.53
C PRO A 72 -9.92 2.05 16.13
N ALA A 73 -10.27 2.94 15.20
CA ALA A 73 -10.61 2.58 13.83
C ALA A 73 -9.42 2.00 13.06
N PHE A 74 -8.20 2.47 13.34
CA PHE A 74 -6.96 1.88 12.82
C PHE A 74 -6.78 0.44 13.29
N HIS A 75 -6.98 0.19 14.59
CA HIS A 75 -6.88 -1.15 15.17
C HIS A 75 -8.02 -2.07 14.72
N GLY A 76 -9.20 -1.50 14.51
CA GLY A 76 -10.35 -2.19 13.90
C GLY A 76 -10.24 -2.45 12.40
N GLY A 77 -9.14 -2.01 11.75
CA GLY A 77 -8.90 -2.22 10.31
C GLY A 77 -9.86 -1.46 9.41
N ALA A 78 -10.38 -0.31 9.84
CA ALA A 78 -11.22 0.56 8.99
C ALA A 78 -10.42 1.23 7.87
N TYR A 79 -9.11 1.34 8.03
CA TYR A 79 -8.20 1.85 7.00
C TYR A 79 -6.78 1.28 7.17
N TYR A 80 -6.00 1.36 6.10
CA TYR A 80 -4.58 1.03 6.06
C TYR A 80 -3.78 2.32 5.81
N VAL A 81 -2.78 2.61 6.65
CA VAL A 81 -1.85 3.73 6.40
C VAL A 81 -0.92 3.29 5.27
N GLN A 82 -1.11 3.85 4.09
CA GLN A 82 -0.41 3.45 2.89
C GLN A 82 -0.06 4.69 2.06
N GLU A 83 1.19 4.78 1.64
CA GLU A 83 1.66 5.83 0.75
C GLU A 83 0.88 5.82 -0.57
N ALA A 84 0.53 7.01 -1.05
CA ALA A 84 -0.27 7.17 -2.25
C ALA A 84 0.38 6.54 -3.49
N SER A 85 1.70 6.68 -3.65
CA SER A 85 2.47 6.04 -4.73
C SER A 85 2.33 4.51 -4.73
N SER A 86 2.36 3.89 -3.54
CA SER A 86 2.18 2.45 -3.39
C SER A 86 0.78 1.96 -3.76
N GLN A 87 -0.22 2.85 -3.71
CA GLN A 87 -1.59 2.54 -4.13
C GLN A 87 -1.76 2.55 -5.66
N PHE A 88 -0.78 3.10 -6.41
CA PHE A 88 -0.83 3.14 -7.88
C PHE A 88 -0.89 1.75 -8.51
N VAL A 89 -0.43 0.73 -7.80
CA VAL A 89 -0.54 -0.68 -8.24
C VAL A 89 -1.98 -1.08 -8.56
N GLU A 90 -2.97 -0.39 -8.02
CA GLU A 90 -4.39 -0.59 -8.35
C GLU A 90 -4.68 -0.39 -9.83
N ARG A 91 -3.97 0.54 -10.50
CA ARG A 91 -4.10 0.83 -11.94
C ARG A 91 -3.47 -0.22 -12.85
N LEU A 92 -2.63 -1.09 -12.30
CA LEU A 92 -2.00 -2.19 -13.04
C LEU A 92 -2.85 -3.46 -13.03
N LEU A 93 -3.92 -3.49 -12.22
CA LEU A 93 -4.85 -4.61 -12.21
C LEU A 93 -5.78 -4.56 -13.43
N PRO A 94 -6.15 -5.71 -14.01
CA PRO A 94 -7.14 -5.75 -15.09
C PRO A 94 -8.52 -5.28 -14.60
N ALA A 95 -9.36 -4.82 -15.53
CA ALA A 95 -10.71 -4.33 -15.20
C ALA A 95 -11.61 -5.42 -14.59
N ASP A 96 -11.43 -6.65 -15.02
CA ASP A 96 -12.14 -7.86 -14.59
C ASP A 96 -11.37 -8.62 -13.49
N VAL A 97 -10.84 -7.90 -12.51
CA VAL A 97 -10.01 -8.46 -11.44
C VAL A 97 -10.78 -9.34 -10.45
N GLU A 98 -12.10 -9.25 -10.39
CA GLU A 98 -12.93 -10.02 -9.45
C GLU A 98 -12.80 -11.53 -9.71
N GLY A 99 -12.58 -12.30 -8.64
CA GLY A 99 -12.39 -13.75 -8.74
C GLY A 99 -10.98 -14.21 -9.13
N LEU A 100 -10.07 -13.31 -9.47
CA LEU A 100 -8.70 -13.67 -9.83
C LEU A 100 -7.90 -14.24 -8.65
N ARG A 101 -6.88 -15.02 -8.99
CA ARG A 101 -5.84 -15.46 -8.05
C ARG A 101 -4.60 -14.61 -8.25
N ILE A 102 -4.13 -13.97 -7.20
CA ILE A 102 -2.95 -13.10 -7.23
C ILE A 102 -1.87 -13.67 -6.30
N LEU A 103 -0.64 -13.72 -6.78
CA LEU A 103 0.54 -14.04 -5.98
C LEU A 103 1.30 -12.75 -5.68
N ASP A 104 1.40 -12.39 -4.40
CA ASP A 104 2.24 -11.30 -3.88
C ASP A 104 3.51 -11.92 -3.27
N LEU A 105 4.61 -11.91 -4.02
CA LEU A 105 5.85 -12.61 -3.65
C LEU A 105 6.64 -11.94 -2.52
N CYS A 106 6.49 -10.62 -2.35
CA CYS A 106 7.20 -9.81 -1.36
C CYS A 106 6.18 -9.01 -0.54
N ALA A 107 5.29 -9.73 0.14
CA ALA A 107 4.01 -9.21 0.61
C ALA A 107 4.09 -8.30 1.84
N ALA A 108 5.05 -8.52 2.75
CA ALA A 108 5.10 -7.77 4.00
C ALA A 108 5.43 -6.28 3.79
N PRO A 109 4.76 -5.40 4.52
CA PRO A 109 3.87 -5.61 5.65
C PRO A 109 2.38 -5.84 5.30
N GLY A 110 2.00 -5.99 4.01
CA GLY A 110 0.64 -6.33 3.60
C GLY A 110 -0.19 -5.21 2.96
N GLY A 111 0.41 -4.06 2.68
CA GLY A 111 -0.31 -2.93 2.08
C GLY A 111 -0.85 -3.24 0.68
N LYS A 112 -0.04 -3.85 -0.20
CA LYS A 112 -0.49 -4.29 -1.53
C LYS A 112 -1.37 -5.53 -1.45
N THR A 113 -0.99 -6.50 -0.61
CA THR A 113 -1.78 -7.71 -0.34
C THR A 113 -3.24 -7.39 0.02
N THR A 114 -3.44 -6.50 0.98
CA THR A 114 -4.79 -6.10 1.42
C THR A 114 -5.54 -5.26 0.38
N LEU A 115 -4.83 -4.56 -0.51
CA LEU A 115 -5.41 -3.89 -1.68
C LEU A 115 -5.91 -4.96 -2.67
N TYR A 116 -5.07 -5.91 -3.04
CA TYR A 116 -5.44 -7.00 -3.95
C TYR A 116 -6.62 -7.80 -3.40
N ALA A 117 -6.60 -8.16 -2.12
CA ALA A 117 -7.70 -8.86 -1.46
C ALA A 117 -9.03 -8.11 -1.57
N SER A 118 -8.99 -6.77 -1.48
CA SER A 118 -10.17 -5.93 -1.63
C SER A 118 -10.72 -5.92 -3.06
N LYS A 119 -9.84 -6.07 -4.07
CA LYS A 119 -10.18 -6.00 -5.49
C LYS A 119 -10.66 -7.33 -6.06
N VAL A 120 -10.00 -8.44 -5.70
CA VAL A 120 -10.40 -9.76 -6.19
C VAL A 120 -11.70 -10.28 -5.57
N GLY A 121 -12.18 -9.63 -4.53
CA GLY A 121 -13.44 -9.97 -3.89
C GLY A 121 -13.46 -11.36 -3.24
N ARG A 122 -14.63 -11.82 -2.82
CA ARG A 122 -14.79 -13.09 -2.09
C ARG A 122 -14.53 -14.33 -2.95
N ALA A 123 -14.69 -14.24 -4.25
CA ALA A 123 -14.47 -15.34 -5.20
C ALA A 123 -12.99 -15.49 -5.56
N GLY A 124 -12.17 -14.46 -5.30
CA GLY A 124 -10.73 -14.47 -5.58
C GLY A 124 -9.88 -14.94 -4.41
N LEU A 125 -8.58 -15.09 -4.66
CA LEU A 125 -7.59 -15.49 -3.67
C LEU A 125 -6.31 -14.67 -3.84
N VAL A 126 -5.73 -14.21 -2.74
CA VAL A 126 -4.36 -13.66 -2.72
C VAL A 126 -3.46 -14.61 -1.94
N VAL A 127 -2.42 -15.12 -2.57
CA VAL A 127 -1.33 -15.82 -1.88
C VAL A 127 -0.25 -14.79 -1.59
N ALA A 128 -0.03 -14.53 -0.31
CA ALA A 128 0.88 -13.50 0.19
C ALA A 128 2.13 -14.15 0.79
N ASN A 129 3.23 -14.13 0.04
CA ASN A 129 4.49 -14.75 0.44
C ASN A 129 5.47 -13.70 0.98
N GLU A 130 6.24 -14.09 1.98
CA GLU A 130 7.35 -13.29 2.51
C GLU A 130 8.46 -14.23 3.00
N ILE A 131 9.70 -13.93 2.65
CA ILE A 131 10.84 -14.78 3.01
C ILE A 131 11.28 -14.58 4.46
N ASP A 132 11.15 -13.37 5.00
CA ASP A 132 11.55 -13.05 6.38
C ASP A 132 10.47 -13.45 7.37
N ARG A 133 10.78 -14.41 8.25
CA ARG A 133 9.84 -14.94 9.25
C ARG A 133 9.30 -13.88 10.21
N LYS A 134 10.10 -12.85 10.55
CA LYS A 134 9.63 -11.76 11.43
C LYS A 134 8.64 -10.87 10.69
N ARG A 135 8.88 -10.61 9.41
CA ARG A 135 7.99 -9.81 8.57
C ARG A 135 6.70 -10.56 8.23
N VAL A 136 6.76 -11.90 8.09
CA VAL A 136 5.55 -12.74 7.94
C VAL A 136 4.57 -12.53 9.09
N GLN A 137 5.06 -12.39 10.32
CA GLN A 137 4.18 -12.15 11.47
C GLN A 137 3.44 -10.82 11.32
N VAL A 138 4.14 -9.76 10.93
CA VAL A 138 3.53 -8.44 10.68
C VAL A 138 2.51 -8.51 9.54
N LEU A 139 2.84 -9.24 8.46
CA LEU A 139 1.92 -9.49 7.34
C LEU A 139 0.65 -10.19 7.81
N ALA A 140 0.79 -11.29 8.56
CA ALA A 140 -0.34 -12.05 9.08
C ALA A 140 -1.26 -11.22 9.99
N ASP A 141 -0.67 -10.38 10.85
CA ASP A 141 -1.42 -9.49 11.73
C ASP A 141 -2.19 -8.41 10.95
N ASN A 142 -1.58 -7.83 9.92
CA ASN A 142 -2.26 -6.86 9.06
C ASN A 142 -3.35 -7.50 8.20
N VAL A 143 -3.12 -8.71 7.67
CA VAL A 143 -4.14 -9.48 6.93
C VAL A 143 -5.31 -9.83 7.84
N ARG A 144 -5.04 -10.31 9.06
CA ARG A 144 -6.08 -10.61 10.06
C ARG A 144 -6.88 -9.36 10.44
N LYS A 145 -6.20 -8.25 10.68
CA LYS A 145 -6.83 -6.95 10.95
C LYS A 145 -7.69 -6.49 9.78
N TRP A 146 -7.24 -6.69 8.54
CA TRP A 146 -8.04 -6.37 7.35
C TRP A 146 -9.25 -7.28 7.16
N GLY A 147 -9.17 -8.56 7.50
CA GLY A 147 -10.30 -9.46 7.76
C GLY A 147 -11.20 -9.82 6.58
N LEU A 148 -10.71 -9.82 5.35
CA LEU A 148 -11.51 -10.22 4.17
C LEU A 148 -11.61 -11.73 3.96
N GLY A 149 -10.73 -12.54 4.56
CA GLY A 149 -10.80 -14.00 4.53
C GLY A 149 -10.35 -14.67 3.21
N ASN A 150 -9.88 -13.91 2.25
CA ASN A 150 -9.43 -14.37 0.92
C ASN A 150 -7.91 -14.23 0.72
N VAL A 151 -7.14 -14.31 1.80
CA VAL A 151 -5.67 -14.24 1.78
C VAL A 151 -5.07 -15.45 2.46
N ALA A 152 -4.17 -16.15 1.75
CA ALA A 152 -3.32 -17.18 2.30
C ALA A 152 -1.91 -16.60 2.51
N VAL A 153 -1.41 -16.65 3.75
CA VAL A 153 -0.05 -16.16 4.06
C VAL A 153 0.93 -17.34 4.06
N THR A 154 2.03 -17.19 3.35
CA THR A 154 3.10 -18.19 3.23
C THR A 154 4.46 -17.59 3.59
N CYS A 155 5.41 -18.46 3.94
CA CYS A 155 6.77 -18.08 4.27
C CYS A 155 7.75 -18.95 3.49
N GLY A 156 8.42 -18.37 2.52
CA GLY A 156 9.40 -19.09 1.68
C GLY A 156 10.08 -18.16 0.69
N ASP A 157 11.09 -18.68 0.03
CA ASP A 157 11.69 -18.02 -1.11
C ASP A 157 10.81 -18.13 -2.37
N ALA A 158 11.20 -17.43 -3.43
CA ALA A 158 10.44 -17.44 -4.69
C ALA A 158 10.40 -18.83 -5.35
N GLU A 159 11.44 -19.65 -5.16
CA GLU A 159 11.49 -21.03 -5.71
C GLU A 159 10.50 -21.93 -4.98
N THR A 160 10.37 -21.78 -3.67
CA THR A 160 9.35 -22.48 -2.87
C THR A 160 7.95 -22.05 -3.30
N ALA A 161 7.74 -20.74 -3.49
CA ALA A 161 6.45 -20.23 -3.96
C ALA A 161 6.08 -20.73 -5.35
N ALA A 162 7.05 -20.91 -6.25
CA ALA A 162 6.84 -21.44 -7.60
C ALA A 162 6.42 -22.92 -7.63
N ARG A 163 6.59 -23.65 -6.54
CA ARG A 163 6.22 -25.09 -6.41
C ARG A 163 4.87 -25.30 -5.71
N MET A 164 4.17 -24.21 -5.37
CA MET A 164 2.82 -24.30 -4.80
C MET A 164 1.84 -24.62 -5.93
N GLU A 165 1.21 -25.80 -5.85
CA GLU A 165 0.14 -26.23 -6.75
C GLU A 165 -1.23 -25.64 -6.37
#